data_7a2f579c1e2a3a41a6fd706ce5796971
#
_entry.id   7a2f579c1e2a3a41a6fd706ce5796971
#
_cell.length_a   1.000
_cell.length_b   1.000
_cell.length_c   1.000
_cell.angle_alpha   90.00
_cell.angle_beta   90.00
_cell.angle_gamma   90.00
#
_symmetry.space_group_name_H-M   'P 1'
#
loop_
_entity.id
_entity.type
_entity.pdbx_description
1 polymer ?
#
loop_
_entity_poly.entity_id
_entity_poly.type
_entity_poly.pdbx_seq_one_letter_code
_entity_poly.pdbx_strand_id
1 'polypeptide(L)'
;MFSSRSFIFWVLILGIVFWGVTAWAHSDGVFAQPETPAQEGAHHGHDAMPGAERMTLGATVYKHMCTFCHGADGNGGGKAMAYLYPWPRDFRKGIFKHRTTPPGSLPLDKDIYQTIKRGLPGTAMPAWENALSEEETWAVVQYIKGFSERFKNEIPKAAIEPGPVPPAAPESIAAGKKLFKEMRCAGCHGTDLKGEGPLAGQLYDIWNHRVFVYDLANPNAYKFGYEPSDIYMTLTTGIDGTPMKNYNHLTDKERWDITAFLHSRLEMERVQESGYEIDLYSTKVDDEFVLDPYHELWDKIPEKVVRLIPLNARKSPVTHIKIRAALNEDAVAFRLEWEDPVPDRSSSRHQDFKDAVAMEFALGGVLLHTHGHNEPFFGMGNRGKVVNIWQWRADWQTEIETKEKLEYATQGIDLDTMIFGGEVNPVDALNPFRDAPVEEMNAEGFGTLTPQPHTKQNVLGKGVWKDGHWSVVFYRTLDSLNKWDKQFTKDQPILVAFAIWDGSQQDRNGRKVISMWQRLHLP
;
A
#
# COMPACT_ATOMS: atom_id res chain seq x y z
N MET A 1 7.55 40.99 -52.13
CA MET A 1 7.03 42.36 -51.86
C MET A 1 7.13 42.57 -50.37
N PHE A 2 8.05 43.42 -50.01
CA PHE A 2 8.11 44.44 -48.95
C PHE A 2 7.82 43.92 -47.52
N SER A 3 8.71 43.98 -46.59
CA SER A 3 9.75 44.88 -46.02
C SER A 3 9.36 45.12 -44.57
N SER A 4 10.15 44.72 -43.61
CA SER A 4 11.31 45.32 -42.93
C SER A 4 10.99 46.48 -41.98
N ARG A 5 11.55 46.38 -40.78
CA ARG A 5 12.38 47.31 -39.95
C ARG A 5 11.95 47.29 -38.48
N SER A 6 12.76 46.84 -37.56
CA SER A 6 13.97 47.43 -36.93
C SER A 6 13.81 48.82 -36.32
N PHE A 7 14.10 48.92 -35.01
CA PHE A 7 14.90 49.99 -34.34
C PHE A 7 14.89 49.70 -32.82
N ILE A 8 15.91 49.36 -32.14
CA ILE A 8 17.17 49.86 -31.57
C ILE A 8 17.05 51.30 -30.99
N PHE A 9 17.39 51.45 -29.71
CA PHE A 9 18.36 52.36 -29.10
C PHE A 9 18.05 52.59 -27.59
N TRP A 10 19.02 52.25 -26.74
CA TRP A 10 19.88 53.02 -25.85
C TRP A 10 19.17 53.79 -24.71
N VAL A 11 19.66 53.88 -23.47
CA VAL A 11 20.95 54.32 -22.92
C VAL A 11 21.07 54.01 -21.41
N LEU A 12 22.28 53.68 -20.99
CA LEU A 12 22.83 53.68 -19.64
C LEU A 12 22.68 55.04 -18.92
N ILE A 13 22.48 55.04 -17.57
CA ILE A 13 23.12 56.00 -16.67
C ILE A 13 23.47 55.35 -15.34
N LEU A 14 24.75 55.38 -14.98
CA LEU A 14 25.34 55.15 -13.67
C LEU A 14 24.99 56.32 -12.69
N GLY A 15 24.76 55.98 -11.45
CA GLY A 15 24.73 56.96 -10.37
C GLY A 15 25.10 56.30 -9.04
N ILE A 16 26.40 56.41 -8.70
CA ILE A 16 26.97 56.11 -7.37
C ILE A 16 26.70 57.31 -6.48
N VAL A 17 26.09 57.14 -5.34
CA VAL A 17 26.31 58.07 -4.17
C VAL A 17 26.36 57.25 -2.86
N PHE A 18 27.39 57.56 -2.15
CA PHE A 18 27.81 57.03 -0.86
C PHE A 18 27.08 57.70 0.34
N TRP A 19 27.13 57.01 1.48
CA TRP A 19 27.03 57.46 2.89
C TRP A 19 25.71 57.39 3.60
N GLY A 20 25.80 56.67 4.74
CA GLY A 20 24.93 56.85 5.88
C GLY A 20 24.87 55.62 6.81
N VAL A 21 25.94 55.32 7.55
CA VAL A 21 25.88 54.36 8.69
C VAL A 21 25.18 55.06 9.84
N THR A 22 23.98 54.58 10.18
CA THR A 22 23.37 54.83 11.49
C THR A 22 23.07 53.49 12.13
N ALA A 23 23.84 53.17 13.16
CA ALA A 23 23.58 52.06 14.05
C ALA A 23 22.29 52.31 14.84
N TRP A 24 21.30 51.44 14.62
CA TRP A 24 20.18 51.31 15.54
C TRP A 24 20.34 50.04 16.33
N ALA A 25 20.52 50.24 17.65
CA ALA A 25 20.46 49.16 18.62
C ALA A 25 19.07 48.52 18.61
N HIS A 26 19.00 47.23 18.22
CA HIS A 26 17.80 46.45 18.44
C HIS A 26 17.81 45.95 19.88
N SER A 27 16.85 46.46 20.65
CA SER A 27 16.45 45.89 21.91
C SER A 27 15.81 44.56 21.66
N ASP A 28 16.36 43.47 22.20
CA ASP A 28 15.78 42.14 22.22
C ASP A 28 14.44 42.15 22.94
N GLY A 29 13.36 42.33 22.20
CA GLY A 29 12.03 42.02 22.64
C GLY A 29 11.79 40.51 22.51
N VAL A 30 11.99 39.80 23.60
CA VAL A 30 11.53 38.43 23.77
C VAL A 30 9.98 38.45 23.70
N PHE A 31 9.44 38.13 22.56
CA PHE A 31 8.00 37.81 22.46
C PHE A 31 7.79 36.49 23.21
N ALA A 32 7.28 36.59 24.44
CA ALA A 32 6.71 35.46 25.15
C ALA A 32 5.59 34.86 24.31
N GLN A 33 5.77 33.64 23.86
CA GLN A 33 4.70 32.86 23.28
C GLN A 33 3.62 32.62 24.33
N PRO A 34 2.32 32.74 24.01
CA PRO A 34 1.29 32.41 24.99
C PRO A 34 1.41 30.91 25.31
N GLU A 35 1.60 30.61 26.58
CA GLU A 35 1.56 29.26 27.13
C GLU A 35 0.18 28.66 26.79
N THR A 36 0.15 27.63 25.96
CA THR A 36 -1.01 26.82 25.73
C THR A 36 -1.36 26.12 27.04
N PRO A 37 -2.63 26.16 27.51
CA PRO A 37 -2.99 25.43 28.72
C PRO A 37 -2.74 23.94 28.51
N ALA A 38 -1.96 23.35 29.42
CA ALA A 38 -1.65 21.95 29.44
C ALA A 38 -2.97 21.14 29.48
N GLN A 39 -3.20 20.32 28.48
CA GLN A 39 -4.25 19.31 28.53
C GLN A 39 -3.81 18.22 29.53
N GLU A 40 -4.39 18.22 30.72
CA GLU A 40 -4.35 17.08 31.63
C GLU A 40 -5.20 15.94 31.06
N GLY A 41 -4.59 15.18 30.16
CA GLY A 41 -5.01 13.83 29.80
C GLY A 41 -3.82 12.92 30.11
N ALA A 42 -3.95 12.10 31.12
CA ALA A 42 -2.89 11.22 31.62
C ALA A 42 -2.31 10.34 30.48
N HIS A 43 -1.21 10.78 29.88
CA HIS A 43 -0.39 10.00 28.98
C HIS A 43 0.83 9.51 29.74
N HIS A 44 0.77 8.29 30.22
CA HIS A 44 1.90 7.60 30.81
C HIS A 44 2.99 7.38 29.75
N GLY A 45 4.16 7.97 29.91
CA GLY A 45 5.43 7.50 29.36
C GLY A 45 6.07 8.27 28.20
N HIS A 46 5.42 9.27 27.56
CA HIS A 46 5.95 9.91 26.35
C HIS A 46 6.51 11.33 26.50
N ASP A 47 6.57 11.87 27.70
CA ASP A 47 7.00 13.25 27.95
C ASP A 47 8.55 13.45 28.03
N ALA A 48 9.31 12.40 27.73
CA ALA A 48 10.77 12.45 27.86
C ALA A 48 11.48 13.24 26.75
N MET A 49 10.85 13.40 25.55
CA MET A 49 11.49 14.10 24.42
C MET A 49 11.03 15.56 24.34
N PRO A 50 11.98 16.54 24.25
CA PRO A 50 11.65 17.95 24.04
C PRO A 50 10.81 18.17 22.78
N GLY A 51 9.86 19.09 22.80
CA GLY A 51 8.91 19.35 21.70
C GLY A 51 9.61 19.63 20.36
N ALA A 52 10.73 20.35 20.33
CA ALA A 52 11.49 20.61 19.12
C ALA A 52 12.13 19.35 18.53
N GLU A 53 12.67 18.48 19.35
CA GLU A 53 13.23 17.19 18.91
C GLU A 53 12.14 16.26 18.38
N ARG A 54 11.00 16.20 19.06
CA ARG A 54 9.81 15.45 18.61
C ARG A 54 9.33 15.92 17.24
N MET A 55 9.28 17.23 17.01
CA MET A 55 8.90 17.78 15.69
C MET A 55 9.93 17.44 14.60
N THR A 56 11.22 17.44 14.93
CA THR A 56 12.30 17.07 14.01
C THR A 56 12.22 15.58 13.64
N LEU A 57 12.00 14.70 14.63
CA LEU A 57 11.79 13.28 14.40
C LEU A 57 10.54 13.04 13.55
N GLY A 58 9.42 13.68 13.90
CA GLY A 58 8.17 13.58 13.13
C GLY A 58 8.32 14.04 11.68
N ALA A 59 9.05 15.13 11.45
CA ALA A 59 9.37 15.59 10.09
C ALA A 59 10.21 14.58 9.31
N THR A 60 11.18 13.95 9.96
CA THR A 60 12.05 12.93 9.37
C THR A 60 11.23 11.70 8.98
N VAL A 61 10.45 11.15 9.90
CA VAL A 61 9.56 10.01 9.64
C VAL A 61 8.58 10.33 8.50
N TYR A 62 7.90 11.47 8.58
CA TYR A 62 6.95 11.89 7.57
C TYR A 62 7.58 11.98 6.17
N LYS A 63 8.76 12.60 6.09
CA LYS A 63 9.51 12.75 4.82
C LYS A 63 9.82 11.40 4.17
N HIS A 64 10.20 10.41 4.94
CA HIS A 64 10.65 9.13 4.42
C HIS A 64 9.51 8.13 4.19
N MET A 65 8.50 8.11 5.08
CA MET A 65 7.44 7.10 5.07
C MET A 65 6.10 7.58 4.49
N CYS A 66 5.79 8.88 4.60
CA CYS A 66 4.43 9.37 4.34
C CYS A 66 4.30 10.20 3.06
N THR A 67 5.37 10.93 2.67
CA THR A 67 5.30 11.89 1.55
C THR A 67 4.97 11.27 0.21
N PHE A 68 5.33 10.01 -0.04
CA PHE A 68 5.03 9.33 -1.30
C PHE A 68 3.53 9.29 -1.60
N CYS A 69 2.72 9.12 -0.55
CA CYS A 69 1.27 9.11 -0.66
C CYS A 69 0.66 10.47 -0.33
N HIS A 70 1.06 11.07 0.80
CA HIS A 70 0.39 12.25 1.36
C HIS A 70 0.95 13.60 0.89
N GLY A 71 2.05 13.61 0.10
CA GLY A 71 2.71 14.85 -0.35
C GLY A 71 3.55 15.51 0.75
N ALA A 72 4.50 16.36 0.35
CA ALA A 72 5.41 17.01 1.30
C ALA A 72 4.70 18.04 2.20
N ASP A 73 3.62 18.63 1.71
CA ASP A 73 2.79 19.62 2.38
C ASP A 73 1.47 19.04 2.95
N GLY A 74 1.35 17.72 3.00
CA GLY A 74 0.19 17.03 3.55
C GLY A 74 -1.10 17.14 2.74
N ASN A 75 -1.01 17.52 1.45
CA ASN A 75 -2.15 17.77 0.57
C ASN A 75 -2.78 16.50 -0.06
N GLY A 76 -2.24 15.30 0.23
CA GLY A 76 -2.66 14.04 -0.39
C GLY A 76 -2.12 13.81 -1.80
N GLY A 77 -1.33 14.76 -2.34
CA GLY A 77 -0.81 14.75 -3.72
C GLY A 77 0.59 14.18 -3.85
N GLY A 78 0.94 13.13 -3.12
CA GLY A 78 2.22 12.45 -3.27
C GLY A 78 2.38 11.75 -4.62
N LYS A 79 3.60 11.36 -4.98
CA LYS A 79 3.91 10.73 -6.28
C LYS A 79 3.13 9.43 -6.53
N ALA A 80 2.79 8.70 -5.47
CA ALA A 80 1.99 7.48 -5.56
C ALA A 80 0.49 7.74 -5.81
N MET A 81 -0.01 8.95 -5.54
CA MET A 81 -1.44 9.29 -5.53
C MET A 81 -2.16 8.85 -6.81
N ALA A 82 -1.54 9.01 -7.99
CA ALA A 82 -2.13 8.62 -9.26
C ALA A 82 -2.44 7.12 -9.40
N TYR A 83 -1.82 6.30 -8.56
CA TYR A 83 -1.96 4.83 -8.55
C TYR A 83 -2.81 4.33 -7.38
N LEU A 84 -3.32 5.24 -6.53
CA LEU A 84 -4.03 4.89 -5.30
C LEU A 84 -5.52 5.21 -5.40
N TYR A 85 -6.34 4.28 -4.90
CA TYR A 85 -7.77 4.50 -4.76
C TYR A 85 -8.31 3.72 -3.54
N PRO A 86 -8.97 4.37 -2.57
CA PRO A 86 -9.23 5.82 -2.47
C PRO A 86 -7.94 6.65 -2.33
N TRP A 87 -8.03 7.91 -2.71
CA TRP A 87 -6.92 8.82 -2.66
C TRP A 87 -6.45 9.09 -1.23
N PRO A 88 -5.14 9.38 -1.04
CA PRO A 88 -4.59 9.74 0.26
C PRO A 88 -5.27 10.98 0.83
N ARG A 89 -5.39 11.02 2.15
CA ARG A 89 -6.04 12.13 2.85
C ARG A 89 -5.23 13.43 2.73
N ASP A 90 -5.92 14.54 2.42
CA ASP A 90 -5.42 15.90 2.59
C ASP A 90 -5.56 16.28 4.07
N PHE A 91 -4.43 16.45 4.76
CA PHE A 91 -4.39 16.78 6.19
C PHE A 91 -4.66 18.25 6.48
N ARG A 92 -4.46 19.14 5.50
CA ARG A 92 -4.54 20.60 5.68
C ARG A 92 -5.92 21.08 6.12
N LYS A 93 -6.97 20.33 5.79
CA LYS A 93 -8.33 20.65 6.22
C LYS A 93 -8.67 20.20 7.64
N GLY A 94 -7.80 19.43 8.30
CA GLY A 94 -8.07 18.87 9.62
C GLY A 94 -9.30 17.94 9.65
N ILE A 95 -9.58 17.25 8.54
CA ILE A 95 -10.70 16.33 8.40
C ILE A 95 -10.15 14.91 8.30
N PHE A 96 -10.39 14.12 9.33
CA PHE A 96 -9.89 12.75 9.43
C PHE A 96 -11.08 11.77 9.40
N LYS A 97 -10.89 10.64 8.73
CA LYS A 97 -11.95 9.61 8.61
C LYS A 97 -12.30 8.99 9.95
N HIS A 98 -11.27 8.69 10.74
CA HIS A 98 -11.42 8.09 12.07
C HIS A 98 -11.29 9.14 13.16
N ARG A 99 -12.22 9.13 14.09
CA ARG A 99 -12.16 9.86 15.35
C ARG A 99 -13.15 9.28 16.36
N THR A 100 -12.78 9.40 17.61
CA THR A 100 -13.67 9.06 18.74
C THR A 100 -14.45 10.28 19.24
N THR A 101 -14.16 11.47 18.74
CA THR A 101 -14.81 12.74 19.09
C THR A 101 -16.14 12.94 18.35
N PRO A 102 -17.05 13.79 18.86
CA PRO A 102 -18.32 14.10 18.20
C PRO A 102 -18.17 14.63 16.77
N PRO A 103 -19.20 14.45 15.90
CA PRO A 103 -19.21 14.94 14.54
C PRO A 103 -18.78 16.41 14.42
N GLY A 104 -17.87 16.69 13.47
CA GLY A 104 -17.32 18.02 13.22
C GLY A 104 -16.18 18.45 14.13
N SER A 105 -15.90 17.73 15.22
CA SER A 105 -14.72 17.98 16.06
C SER A 105 -13.44 17.43 15.42
N LEU A 106 -12.29 17.98 15.81
CA LEU A 106 -10.99 17.38 15.51
C LEU A 106 -10.87 16.00 16.14
N PRO A 107 -10.07 15.08 15.57
CA PRO A 107 -9.71 13.82 16.22
C PRO A 107 -8.81 14.07 17.42
N LEU A 108 -8.79 13.15 18.35
CA LEU A 108 -7.76 13.08 19.38
C LEU A 108 -6.43 12.59 18.78
N ASP A 109 -5.33 12.91 19.42
CA ASP A 109 -4.00 12.42 19.03
C ASP A 109 -3.97 10.89 18.98
N LYS A 110 -4.65 10.22 19.92
CA LYS A 110 -4.82 8.78 19.96
C LYS A 110 -5.54 8.22 18.72
N ASP A 111 -6.50 8.94 18.16
CA ASP A 111 -7.21 8.51 16.94
C ASP A 111 -6.27 8.49 15.73
N ILE A 112 -5.43 9.52 15.60
CA ILE A 112 -4.42 9.60 14.54
C ILE A 112 -3.35 8.52 14.75
N TYR A 113 -2.87 8.36 15.98
CA TYR A 113 -1.92 7.32 16.37
C TYR A 113 -2.41 5.92 15.99
N GLN A 114 -3.65 5.57 16.36
CA GLN A 114 -4.23 4.26 16.04
C GLN A 114 -4.41 4.07 14.53
N THR A 115 -4.76 5.13 13.80
CA THR A 115 -4.86 5.09 12.34
C THR A 115 -3.51 4.79 11.68
N ILE A 116 -2.43 5.39 12.16
CA ILE A 116 -1.08 5.11 11.66
C ILE A 116 -0.68 3.68 12.04
N LYS A 117 -0.81 3.32 13.30
CA LYS A 117 -0.40 2.01 13.82
C LYS A 117 -1.07 0.86 13.07
N ARG A 118 -2.39 0.90 12.93
CA ARG A 118 -3.21 -0.20 12.37
C ARG A 118 -3.39 -0.11 10.85
N GLY A 119 -3.09 1.05 10.25
CA GLY A 119 -3.46 1.34 8.87
C GLY A 119 -4.97 1.47 8.68
N LEU A 120 -5.40 1.45 7.43
CA LEU A 120 -6.82 1.49 7.05
C LEU A 120 -7.15 0.28 6.15
N PRO A 121 -7.76 -0.77 6.68
CA PRO A 121 -8.08 -1.97 5.93
C PRO A 121 -8.80 -1.68 4.62
N GLY A 122 -8.49 -2.45 3.57
CA GLY A 122 -9.07 -2.27 2.23
C GLY A 122 -8.60 -1.01 1.48
N THR A 123 -7.60 -0.30 2.00
CA THR A 123 -6.96 0.85 1.33
C THR A 123 -5.45 0.67 1.24
N ALA A 124 -4.79 1.55 0.50
CA ALA A 124 -3.33 1.59 0.38
C ALA A 124 -2.60 2.16 1.63
N MET A 125 -3.31 2.56 2.68
CA MET A 125 -2.69 3.01 3.94
C MET A 125 -2.30 1.79 4.79
N PRO A 126 -1.00 1.41 4.84
CA PRO A 126 -0.57 0.22 5.55
C PRO A 126 -0.59 0.41 7.06
N ALA A 127 -0.50 -0.68 7.80
CA ALA A 127 -0.19 -0.68 9.21
C ALA A 127 1.31 -0.41 9.42
N TRP A 128 1.65 0.58 10.22
CA TRP A 128 3.04 0.97 10.49
C TRP A 128 3.58 0.42 11.82
N GLU A 129 2.80 -0.42 12.52
CA GLU A 129 3.15 -0.93 13.86
C GLU A 129 4.48 -1.67 13.93
N ASN A 130 4.88 -2.34 12.83
CA ASN A 130 6.15 -3.06 12.74
C ASN A 130 7.27 -2.26 12.04
N ALA A 131 6.94 -1.08 11.50
CA ALA A 131 7.86 -0.23 10.74
C ALA A 131 8.19 1.09 11.44
N LEU A 132 7.47 1.46 12.48
CA LEU A 132 7.72 2.64 13.30
C LEU A 132 7.71 2.26 14.79
N SER A 133 8.63 2.83 15.54
CA SER A 133 8.58 2.76 17.00
C SER A 133 7.37 3.56 17.52
N GLU A 134 7.03 3.33 18.77
CA GLU A 134 5.97 4.09 19.42
C GLU A 134 6.30 5.59 19.46
N GLU A 135 7.54 5.93 19.75
CA GLU A 135 8.04 7.30 19.79
C GLU A 135 7.96 7.99 18.41
N GLU A 136 8.39 7.30 17.34
CA GLU A 136 8.28 7.79 15.98
C GLU A 136 6.82 7.99 15.57
N THR A 137 5.94 7.07 15.96
CA THR A 137 4.51 7.19 15.68
C THR A 137 3.90 8.41 16.36
N TRP A 138 4.22 8.67 17.64
CA TRP A 138 3.77 9.88 18.35
C TRP A 138 4.39 11.16 17.77
N ALA A 139 5.65 11.10 17.33
CA ALA A 139 6.31 12.24 16.71
C ALA A 139 5.65 12.63 15.38
N VAL A 140 5.34 11.64 14.54
CA VAL A 140 4.66 11.92 13.25
C VAL A 140 3.22 12.38 13.43
N VAL A 141 2.50 11.93 14.48
CA VAL A 141 1.18 12.48 14.85
C VAL A 141 1.26 13.99 15.06
N GLN A 142 2.22 14.46 15.86
CA GLN A 142 2.39 15.90 16.12
C GLN A 142 2.74 16.65 14.83
N TYR A 143 3.60 16.08 13.99
CA TYR A 143 3.97 16.70 12.73
C TYR A 143 2.77 16.82 11.77
N ILE A 144 1.94 15.77 11.64
CA ILE A 144 0.73 15.78 10.79
C ILE A 144 -0.27 16.85 11.24
N LYS A 145 -0.45 17.05 12.54
CA LYS A 145 -1.32 18.11 13.09
C LYS A 145 -0.87 19.51 12.62
N GLY A 146 0.43 19.70 12.44
CA GLY A 146 1.02 20.96 11.97
C GLY A 146 0.55 21.40 10.56
N PHE A 147 0.03 20.49 9.73
CA PHE A 147 -0.49 20.85 8.41
C PHE A 147 -1.83 21.61 8.44
N SER A 148 -2.59 21.53 9.53
CA SER A 148 -3.91 22.13 9.60
C SER A 148 -4.01 23.23 10.66
N GLU A 149 -4.47 24.41 10.22
CA GLU A 149 -4.76 25.53 11.10
C GLU A 149 -5.82 25.22 12.18
N ARG A 150 -6.68 24.22 11.92
CA ARG A 150 -7.69 23.82 12.90
C ARG A 150 -7.06 23.34 14.21
N PHE A 151 -5.96 22.57 14.16
CA PHE A 151 -5.28 22.12 15.38
C PHE A 151 -4.60 23.23 16.17
N LYS A 152 -4.38 24.39 15.54
CA LYS A 152 -3.87 25.58 16.25
C LYS A 152 -4.98 26.36 16.93
N ASN A 153 -6.18 26.34 16.38
CA ASN A 153 -7.29 27.23 16.75
C ASN A 153 -8.45 26.50 17.44
N GLU A 154 -8.51 25.17 17.37
CA GLU A 154 -9.60 24.39 17.94
C GLU A 154 -9.04 23.33 18.92
N ILE A 155 -9.78 23.09 19.99
CA ILE A 155 -9.52 22.01 20.94
C ILE A 155 -10.44 20.84 20.60
N PRO A 156 -9.93 19.61 20.43
CA PRO A 156 -10.77 18.43 20.25
C PRO A 156 -11.75 18.28 21.42
N LYS A 157 -13.00 17.94 21.13
CA LYS A 157 -13.96 17.59 22.18
C LYS A 157 -13.58 16.26 22.81
N ALA A 158 -14.13 15.96 23.98
CA ALA A 158 -13.95 14.67 24.65
C ALA A 158 -14.41 13.51 23.74
N ALA A 159 -13.75 12.36 23.90
CA ALA A 159 -14.17 11.12 23.24
C ALA A 159 -15.61 10.76 23.62
N ILE A 160 -16.31 10.16 22.68
CA ILE A 160 -17.59 9.51 22.93
C ILE A 160 -17.30 8.15 23.57
N GLU A 161 -17.92 7.90 24.71
CA GLU A 161 -17.85 6.59 25.36
C GLU A 161 -19.08 5.77 24.93
N PRO A 162 -18.91 4.66 24.21
CA PRO A 162 -20.04 3.88 23.69
C PRO A 162 -20.85 3.16 24.77
N GLY A 163 -20.34 3.14 25.99
CA GLY A 163 -20.93 2.34 27.06
C GLY A 163 -20.70 0.83 26.89
N PRO A 164 -21.27 0.00 27.79
CA PRO A 164 -21.15 -1.45 27.68
C PRO A 164 -21.89 -1.98 26.44
N VAL A 165 -21.28 -2.94 25.76
CA VAL A 165 -21.87 -3.59 24.58
C VAL A 165 -23.10 -4.43 25.01
N PRO A 166 -24.31 -4.14 24.50
CA PRO A 166 -25.48 -4.95 24.83
C PRO A 166 -25.40 -6.33 24.18
N PRO A 167 -26.03 -7.36 24.80
CA PRO A 167 -26.14 -8.66 24.15
C PRO A 167 -26.85 -8.57 22.78
N ALA A 168 -26.34 -9.27 21.79
CA ALA A 168 -26.96 -9.36 20.46
C ALA A 168 -28.15 -10.34 20.48
N ALA A 169 -29.30 -9.91 21.04
CA ALA A 169 -30.51 -10.70 21.07
C ALA A 169 -31.19 -10.77 19.68
N PRO A 170 -31.93 -11.84 19.35
CA PRO A 170 -32.65 -11.96 18.07
C PRO A 170 -33.56 -10.76 17.76
N GLU A 171 -34.20 -10.20 18.80
CA GLU A 171 -35.06 -9.02 18.69
C GLU A 171 -34.28 -7.77 18.29
N SER A 172 -33.07 -7.59 18.83
CA SER A 172 -32.16 -6.50 18.51
C SER A 172 -31.68 -6.60 17.05
N ILE A 173 -31.29 -7.81 16.64
CA ILE A 173 -30.89 -8.08 15.24
C ILE A 173 -32.05 -7.80 14.27
N ALA A 174 -33.26 -8.22 14.59
CA ALA A 174 -34.45 -7.98 13.76
C ALA A 174 -34.79 -6.46 13.67
N ALA A 175 -34.72 -5.75 14.81
CA ALA A 175 -34.90 -4.30 14.87
C ALA A 175 -33.83 -3.58 14.05
N GLY A 176 -32.56 -3.97 14.17
CA GLY A 176 -31.46 -3.41 13.41
C GLY A 176 -31.61 -3.62 11.91
N LYS A 177 -32.04 -4.80 11.45
CA LYS A 177 -32.36 -5.07 10.05
C LYS A 177 -33.47 -4.14 9.51
N LYS A 178 -34.50 -3.89 10.32
CA LYS A 178 -35.58 -2.99 9.97
C LYS A 178 -35.06 -1.54 9.85
N LEU A 179 -34.30 -1.07 10.84
CA LEU A 179 -33.69 0.26 10.86
C LEU A 179 -32.73 0.46 9.68
N PHE A 180 -31.90 -0.54 9.34
CA PHE A 180 -31.02 -0.50 8.19
C PHE A 180 -31.76 -0.19 6.89
N LYS A 181 -32.97 -0.75 6.71
CA LYS A 181 -33.83 -0.45 5.57
C LYS A 181 -34.45 0.93 5.67
N GLU A 182 -35.01 1.31 6.83
CA GLU A 182 -35.70 2.59 7.08
C GLU A 182 -34.75 3.78 6.94
N MET A 183 -33.52 3.65 7.43
CA MET A 183 -32.46 4.66 7.29
C MET A 183 -31.82 4.68 5.90
N ARG A 184 -32.31 3.83 4.97
CA ARG A 184 -31.85 3.71 3.56
C ARG A 184 -30.38 3.34 3.41
N CYS A 185 -29.80 2.65 4.37
CA CYS A 185 -28.41 2.19 4.31
C CYS A 185 -28.18 1.28 3.08
N ALA A 186 -29.18 0.46 2.73
CA ALA A 186 -29.15 -0.40 1.55
C ALA A 186 -28.98 0.36 0.21
N GLY A 187 -29.30 1.67 0.18
CA GLY A 187 -29.10 2.49 -1.01
C GLY A 187 -27.64 2.54 -1.49
N CYS A 188 -26.69 2.50 -0.56
CA CYS A 188 -25.26 2.43 -0.81
C CYS A 188 -24.71 1.02 -0.58
N HIS A 189 -25.06 0.39 0.55
CA HIS A 189 -24.45 -0.87 0.97
C HIS A 189 -25.08 -2.12 0.35
N GLY A 190 -26.23 -1.98 -0.36
CA GLY A 190 -26.98 -3.13 -0.88
C GLY A 190 -27.80 -3.83 0.22
N THR A 191 -28.79 -4.62 -0.16
CA THR A 191 -29.59 -5.43 0.75
C THR A 191 -28.84 -6.66 1.27
N ASP A 192 -27.84 -7.08 0.52
CA ASP A 192 -26.90 -8.18 0.79
C ASP A 192 -25.62 -7.73 1.49
N LEU A 193 -25.49 -6.42 1.75
CA LEU A 193 -24.33 -5.76 2.37
C LEU A 193 -23.05 -5.73 1.51
N LYS A 194 -23.08 -6.16 0.26
CA LYS A 194 -21.91 -6.28 -0.63
C LYS A 194 -21.41 -4.95 -1.22
N GLY A 195 -21.98 -3.79 -0.79
CA GLY A 195 -21.58 -2.49 -1.30
C GLY A 195 -22.08 -2.20 -2.73
N GLU A 196 -23.15 -2.89 -3.17
CA GLU A 196 -23.72 -2.84 -4.52
C GLU A 196 -25.08 -2.14 -4.56
N GLY A 197 -25.34 -1.29 -3.60
CA GLY A 197 -26.58 -0.50 -3.62
C GLY A 197 -26.64 0.43 -4.84
N PRO A 198 -27.84 0.81 -5.31
CA PRO A 198 -28.03 1.60 -6.52
C PRO A 198 -27.31 2.96 -6.52
N LEU A 199 -26.94 3.48 -5.36
CA LEU A 199 -26.18 4.72 -5.21
C LEU A 199 -24.67 4.52 -5.15
N ALA A 200 -24.16 3.30 -4.97
CA ALA A 200 -22.75 3.01 -4.71
C ALA A 200 -21.80 3.58 -5.79
N GLY A 201 -22.22 3.54 -7.05
CA GLY A 201 -21.42 4.04 -8.17
C GLY A 201 -21.42 5.56 -8.36
N GLN A 202 -22.20 6.30 -7.56
CA GLN A 202 -22.44 7.75 -7.73
C GLN A 202 -21.95 8.59 -6.55
N LEU A 203 -21.18 7.99 -5.65
CA LEU A 203 -20.74 8.64 -4.42
C LEU A 203 -19.41 9.36 -4.61
N TYR A 204 -19.34 10.58 -4.09
CA TYR A 204 -18.15 11.41 -4.09
C TYR A 204 -17.88 11.96 -2.69
N ASP A 205 -16.62 12.10 -2.34
CA ASP A 205 -16.18 12.76 -1.11
C ASP A 205 -16.18 14.29 -1.26
N ILE A 206 -15.85 15.02 -0.19
CA ILE A 206 -15.82 16.50 -0.20
C ILE A 206 -14.70 17.10 -1.07
N TRP A 207 -13.78 16.28 -1.58
CA TRP A 207 -12.75 16.67 -2.55
C TRP A 207 -13.13 16.30 -3.98
N ASN A 208 -14.39 15.85 -4.19
CA ASN A 208 -14.90 15.38 -5.48
C ASN A 208 -14.21 14.12 -6.01
N HIS A 209 -13.73 13.26 -5.12
CA HIS A 209 -13.21 11.95 -5.49
C HIS A 209 -14.30 10.89 -5.32
N ARG A 210 -14.36 9.92 -6.23
CA ARG A 210 -15.29 8.79 -6.08
C ARG A 210 -14.99 8.04 -4.80
N VAL A 211 -16.03 7.56 -4.15
CA VAL A 211 -15.95 6.76 -2.92
C VAL A 211 -16.29 5.32 -3.23
N PHE A 212 -15.47 4.41 -2.73
CA PHE A 212 -15.75 2.98 -2.80
C PHE A 212 -16.61 2.56 -1.61
N VAL A 213 -17.70 1.81 -1.89
CA VAL A 213 -18.55 1.22 -0.86
C VAL A 213 -18.09 -0.21 -0.63
N TYR A 214 -17.67 -0.49 0.58
CA TYR A 214 -17.08 -1.78 0.95
C TYR A 214 -18.15 -2.82 1.28
N ASP A 215 -17.78 -4.09 1.16
CA ASP A 215 -18.56 -5.25 1.59
C ASP A 215 -18.63 -5.30 3.13
N LEU A 216 -19.79 -5.04 3.71
CA LEU A 216 -19.99 -5.04 5.15
C LEU A 216 -20.13 -6.46 5.75
N ALA A 217 -20.20 -7.51 4.93
CA ALA A 217 -20.09 -8.88 5.43
C ALA A 217 -18.62 -9.29 5.68
N ASN A 218 -17.66 -8.55 5.08
CA ASN A 218 -16.24 -8.79 5.25
C ASN A 218 -15.69 -8.00 6.46
N PRO A 219 -15.25 -8.64 7.54
CA PRO A 219 -14.69 -7.95 8.71
C PRO A 219 -13.48 -7.07 8.35
N ASN A 220 -12.67 -7.49 7.36
CA ASN A 220 -11.50 -6.72 6.92
C ASN A 220 -11.84 -5.45 6.12
N ALA A 221 -13.11 -5.20 5.83
CA ALA A 221 -13.57 -3.97 5.17
C ALA A 221 -13.83 -2.82 6.15
N TYR A 222 -13.90 -3.12 7.45
CA TYR A 222 -14.13 -2.12 8.50
C TYR A 222 -12.85 -1.39 8.86
N LYS A 223 -12.75 -0.13 8.44
CA LYS A 223 -11.53 0.68 8.58
C LYS A 223 -11.10 0.94 10.03
N PHE A 224 -12.05 0.92 10.95
CA PHE A 224 -11.82 1.30 12.36
C PHE A 224 -11.98 0.13 13.31
N GLY A 225 -12.19 -1.06 12.76
CA GLY A 225 -12.49 -2.28 13.47
C GLY A 225 -13.91 -2.75 13.23
N TYR A 226 -14.12 -4.05 13.41
CA TYR A 226 -15.40 -4.74 13.21
C TYR A 226 -16.05 -5.16 14.52
N GLU A 227 -15.40 -4.90 15.65
CA GLU A 227 -16.02 -5.18 16.95
C GLU A 227 -17.29 -4.33 17.13
N PRO A 228 -18.27 -4.80 17.93
CA PRO A 228 -19.52 -4.06 18.10
C PRO A 228 -19.33 -2.59 18.50
N SER A 229 -18.38 -2.30 19.39
CA SER A 229 -18.05 -0.93 19.78
C SER A 229 -17.54 -0.08 18.60
N ASP A 230 -16.75 -0.65 17.70
CA ASP A 230 -16.19 0.05 16.54
C ASP A 230 -17.28 0.37 15.52
N ILE A 231 -18.20 -0.58 15.27
CA ILE A 231 -19.35 -0.39 14.38
C ILE A 231 -20.27 0.70 14.95
N TYR A 232 -20.57 0.63 16.25
CA TYR A 232 -21.37 1.64 16.95
C TYR A 232 -20.73 3.03 16.85
N MET A 233 -19.42 3.14 17.06
CA MET A 233 -18.68 4.40 16.94
C MET A 233 -18.73 4.93 15.51
N THR A 234 -18.57 4.07 14.49
CA THR A 234 -18.70 4.45 13.09
C THR A 234 -20.09 4.99 12.76
N LEU A 235 -21.16 4.38 13.29
CA LEU A 235 -22.53 4.90 13.14
C LEU A 235 -22.71 6.24 13.85
N THR A 236 -22.12 6.39 15.03
CA THR A 236 -22.26 7.61 15.85
C THR A 236 -21.49 8.80 15.25
N THR A 237 -20.26 8.58 14.78
CA THR A 237 -19.39 9.66 14.29
C THR A 237 -19.52 9.89 12.79
N GLY A 238 -19.95 8.89 12.03
CA GLY A 238 -19.80 8.86 10.57
C GLY A 238 -18.35 8.70 10.14
N ILE A 239 -18.12 8.84 8.85
CA ILE A 239 -16.77 8.84 8.24
C ILE A 239 -16.56 10.20 7.58
N ASP A 240 -15.91 11.13 8.29
CA ASP A 240 -15.78 12.50 7.87
C ASP A 240 -15.14 12.67 6.48
N GLY A 241 -15.70 13.60 5.74
CA GLY A 241 -15.31 13.89 4.36
C GLY A 241 -15.88 12.91 3.33
N THR A 242 -16.66 11.91 3.75
CA THR A 242 -17.31 10.93 2.87
C THR A 242 -18.83 11.02 2.95
N PRO A 243 -19.58 10.40 2.03
CA PRO A 243 -21.06 10.32 2.11
C PRO A 243 -21.59 9.49 3.28
N MET A 244 -20.74 8.71 3.99
CA MET A 244 -21.17 7.97 5.19
C MET A 244 -21.40 8.94 6.35
N LYS A 245 -22.64 9.34 6.51
CA LYS A 245 -23.08 10.30 7.54
C LYS A 245 -23.04 9.66 8.94
N ASN A 246 -23.03 10.52 9.95
CA ASN A 246 -23.31 10.08 11.32
C ASN A 246 -24.81 9.83 11.50
N TYR A 247 -25.14 8.95 12.43
CA TYR A 247 -26.49 8.61 12.84
C TYR A 247 -26.72 8.93 14.32
N ASN A 248 -26.09 10.01 14.81
CA ASN A 248 -26.21 10.46 16.20
C ASN A 248 -27.60 11.01 16.57
N HIS A 249 -28.46 11.20 15.58
CA HIS A 249 -29.88 11.53 15.78
C HIS A 249 -30.74 10.30 16.19
N LEU A 250 -30.23 9.09 15.97
CA LEU A 250 -30.81 7.87 16.49
C LEU A 250 -30.47 7.72 17.97
N THR A 251 -31.36 7.08 18.72
CA THR A 251 -31.09 6.69 20.11
C THR A 251 -29.92 5.68 20.19
N ASP A 252 -29.30 5.60 21.35
CA ASP A 252 -28.23 4.61 21.59
C ASP A 252 -28.72 3.18 21.31
N LYS A 253 -29.94 2.86 21.75
CA LYS A 253 -30.55 1.55 21.47
C LYS A 253 -30.66 1.26 19.97
N GLU A 254 -31.14 2.20 19.18
CA GLU A 254 -31.29 2.03 17.72
C GLU A 254 -29.94 1.84 17.03
N ARG A 255 -28.89 2.57 17.45
CA ARG A 255 -27.54 2.36 16.93
C ARG A 255 -26.99 1.00 17.32
N TRP A 256 -27.22 0.54 18.57
CA TRP A 256 -26.84 -0.80 19.00
C TRP A 256 -27.61 -1.90 18.26
N ASP A 257 -28.89 -1.69 17.95
CA ASP A 257 -29.67 -2.63 17.15
C ASP A 257 -29.11 -2.76 15.73
N ILE A 258 -28.77 -1.64 15.06
CA ILE A 258 -28.09 -1.67 13.75
C ILE A 258 -26.72 -2.36 13.86
N THR A 259 -25.97 -2.06 14.91
CA THR A 259 -24.67 -2.71 15.19
C THR A 259 -24.82 -4.22 15.33
N ALA A 260 -25.78 -4.69 16.12
CA ALA A 260 -26.06 -6.12 16.31
C ALA A 260 -26.43 -6.79 14.98
N PHE A 261 -27.23 -6.14 14.13
CA PHE A 261 -27.54 -6.64 12.81
C PHE A 261 -26.30 -6.75 11.93
N LEU A 262 -25.49 -5.70 11.81
CA LEU A 262 -24.28 -5.71 10.98
C LEU A 262 -23.29 -6.75 11.47
N HIS A 263 -23.02 -6.78 12.77
CA HIS A 263 -22.11 -7.75 13.38
C HIS A 263 -22.57 -9.20 13.18
N SER A 264 -23.88 -9.48 13.24
CA SER A 264 -24.43 -10.80 12.98
C SER A 264 -24.28 -11.28 11.53
N ARG A 265 -23.88 -10.39 10.63
CA ARG A 265 -23.70 -10.69 9.20
C ARG A 265 -22.24 -10.83 8.78
N LEU A 266 -21.31 -10.68 9.73
CA LEU A 266 -19.89 -10.83 9.45
C LEU A 266 -19.54 -12.28 9.12
N GLU A 267 -18.82 -12.46 8.05
CA GLU A 267 -18.19 -13.72 7.64
C GLU A 267 -16.87 -13.87 8.41
N MET A 268 -16.96 -14.32 9.67
CA MET A 268 -15.82 -14.32 10.62
C MET A 268 -14.67 -15.24 10.19
N GLU A 269 -14.92 -16.21 9.34
CA GLU A 269 -13.91 -17.05 8.70
C GLU A 269 -12.96 -16.26 7.80
N ARG A 270 -13.35 -15.04 7.41
CA ARG A 270 -12.52 -14.11 6.61
C ARG A 270 -11.65 -13.19 7.46
N VAL A 271 -11.74 -13.27 8.79
CA VAL A 271 -10.91 -12.44 9.68
C VAL A 271 -9.44 -12.77 9.43
N GLN A 272 -8.69 -11.74 9.14
CA GLN A 272 -7.24 -11.84 9.02
C GLN A 272 -6.63 -11.64 10.40
N GLU A 273 -5.76 -12.56 10.78
CA GLU A 273 -5.03 -12.42 12.04
C GLU A 273 -4.19 -11.13 12.03
N SER A 274 -4.22 -10.42 13.15
CA SER A 274 -3.33 -9.30 13.41
C SER A 274 -2.01 -9.84 13.97
N GLY A 275 -0.90 -9.21 13.65
CA GLY A 275 0.41 -9.59 14.19
C GLY A 275 1.30 -10.29 13.17
N TYR A 276 1.41 -9.68 11.99
CA TYR A 276 2.33 -10.15 10.98
C TYR A 276 3.77 -9.91 11.41
N GLU A 277 4.51 -10.99 11.52
CA GLU A 277 5.96 -10.91 11.63
C GLU A 277 6.51 -10.36 10.32
N ILE A 278 7.41 -9.39 10.42
CA ILE A 278 8.12 -8.87 9.24
C ILE A 278 9.37 -9.67 8.92
N ASP A 279 9.73 -10.63 9.76
CA ASP A 279 10.91 -11.46 9.61
C ASP A 279 10.59 -12.74 8.85
N LEU A 280 11.28 -12.93 7.73
CA LEU A 280 11.29 -14.13 6.92
C LEU A 280 12.64 -14.82 7.12
N TYR A 281 12.63 -16.15 7.22
CA TYR A 281 13.86 -16.95 7.37
C TYR A 281 13.97 -17.92 6.21
N SER A 282 15.10 -17.91 5.51
CA SER A 282 15.39 -18.96 4.55
C SER A 282 15.95 -20.19 5.25
N THR A 283 15.62 -21.35 4.73
CA THR A 283 16.11 -22.63 5.22
C THR A 283 17.33 -23.08 4.40
N LYS A 284 18.43 -23.43 5.07
CA LYS A 284 19.55 -24.05 4.38
C LYS A 284 19.18 -25.49 3.98
N VAL A 285 19.39 -25.82 2.72
CA VAL A 285 19.14 -27.14 2.15
C VAL A 285 20.40 -27.63 1.41
N ASP A 286 20.55 -28.92 1.32
CA ASP A 286 21.65 -29.55 0.54
C ASP A 286 21.14 -30.03 -0.82
N ASP A 287 19.83 -30.02 -1.02
CA ASP A 287 19.15 -30.45 -2.25
C ASP A 287 19.40 -29.47 -3.40
N GLU A 288 19.47 -29.97 -4.63
CA GLU A 288 19.36 -29.13 -5.83
C GLU A 288 17.95 -28.59 -5.99
N PHE A 289 17.85 -27.35 -6.43
CA PHE A 289 16.55 -26.72 -6.67
C PHE A 289 15.95 -27.17 -8.00
N VAL A 290 14.67 -27.51 -7.96
CA VAL A 290 13.87 -27.86 -9.13
C VAL A 290 12.77 -26.81 -9.34
N LEU A 291 12.54 -26.41 -10.58
CA LEU A 291 11.45 -25.48 -10.94
C LEU A 291 10.10 -26.21 -10.94
N ASP A 292 9.77 -26.82 -9.80
CA ASP A 292 8.48 -27.44 -9.53
C ASP A 292 7.95 -26.95 -8.18
N PRO A 293 6.84 -26.18 -8.17
CA PRO A 293 6.25 -25.68 -6.92
C PRO A 293 5.74 -26.79 -5.98
N TYR A 294 5.55 -28.01 -6.50
CA TYR A 294 5.04 -29.15 -5.74
C TYR A 294 6.11 -30.20 -5.43
N HIS A 295 7.39 -29.87 -5.66
CA HIS A 295 8.49 -30.74 -5.27
C HIS A 295 8.53 -30.91 -3.75
N GLU A 296 8.83 -32.12 -3.26
CA GLU A 296 8.85 -32.51 -1.83
C GLU A 296 9.81 -31.67 -0.97
N LEU A 297 10.78 -31.01 -1.57
CA LEU A 297 11.66 -30.06 -0.90
C LEU A 297 10.88 -28.99 -0.14
N TRP A 298 9.81 -28.47 -0.76
CA TRP A 298 9.03 -27.37 -0.19
C TRP A 298 8.27 -27.76 1.07
N ASP A 299 7.97 -29.06 1.28
CA ASP A 299 7.32 -29.57 2.49
C ASP A 299 8.24 -29.48 3.71
N LYS A 300 9.55 -29.47 3.50
CA LYS A 300 10.58 -29.35 4.54
C LYS A 300 10.83 -27.91 4.98
N ILE A 301 10.34 -26.92 4.24
CA ILE A 301 10.62 -25.49 4.45
C ILE A 301 9.43 -24.82 5.13
N PRO A 302 9.64 -24.16 6.28
CA PRO A 302 8.60 -23.46 6.99
C PRO A 302 7.92 -22.39 6.11
N GLU A 303 6.59 -22.37 6.15
CA GLU A 303 5.79 -21.36 5.48
C GLU A 303 5.68 -20.10 6.34
N LYS A 304 5.78 -18.94 5.72
CA LYS A 304 5.45 -17.65 6.30
C LYS A 304 4.34 -16.98 5.50
N VAL A 305 3.41 -16.36 6.20
CA VAL A 305 2.30 -15.61 5.60
C VAL A 305 2.59 -14.12 5.65
N VAL A 306 2.54 -13.46 4.51
CA VAL A 306 2.76 -12.02 4.38
C VAL A 306 1.47 -11.34 3.96
N ARG A 307 1.11 -10.27 4.65
CA ARG A 307 -0.07 -9.46 4.35
C ARG A 307 0.14 -8.60 3.11
N LEU A 308 -0.90 -8.53 2.29
CA LEU A 308 -0.99 -7.67 1.13
C LEU A 308 -2.06 -6.59 1.31
N ILE A 309 -1.80 -5.41 0.79
CA ILE A 309 -2.72 -4.29 0.77
C ILE A 309 -3.05 -3.89 -0.67
N PRO A 310 -4.32 -3.61 -0.98
CA PRO A 310 -4.70 -3.18 -2.32
C PRO A 310 -4.34 -1.71 -2.52
N LEU A 311 -3.62 -1.40 -3.60
CA LEU A 311 -3.39 -0.01 -4.01
C LEU A 311 -4.67 0.64 -4.51
N ASN A 312 -5.58 -0.15 -5.06
CA ASN A 312 -6.91 0.28 -5.48
C ASN A 312 -7.96 -0.55 -4.76
N ALA A 313 -8.92 0.12 -4.11
CA ALA A 313 -10.04 -0.55 -3.44
C ALA A 313 -10.79 -1.46 -4.40
N ARG A 314 -11.04 -2.68 -3.95
CA ARG A 314 -11.74 -3.75 -4.66
C ARG A 314 -12.49 -4.64 -3.68
N LYS A 315 -13.42 -5.45 -4.18
CA LYS A 315 -14.30 -6.25 -3.32
C LYS A 315 -13.60 -7.45 -2.70
N SER A 316 -12.79 -8.13 -3.48
CA SER A 316 -12.11 -9.37 -3.08
C SER A 316 -10.63 -9.28 -3.44
N PRO A 317 -9.84 -8.43 -2.76
CA PRO A 317 -8.40 -8.39 -2.99
C PRO A 317 -7.75 -9.69 -2.50
N VAL A 318 -6.69 -10.12 -3.16
CA VAL A 318 -5.74 -11.06 -2.56
C VAL A 318 -5.13 -10.37 -1.34
N THR A 319 -5.26 -10.95 -0.18
CA THR A 319 -4.91 -10.31 1.10
C THR A 319 -3.67 -10.87 1.74
N HIS A 320 -3.24 -12.04 1.28
CA HIS A 320 -2.06 -12.75 1.78
C HIS A 320 -1.31 -13.43 0.66
N ILE A 321 -0.02 -13.59 0.89
CA ILE A 321 0.84 -14.48 0.12
C ILE A 321 1.62 -15.35 1.10
N LYS A 322 1.73 -16.64 0.80
CA LYS A 322 2.53 -17.60 1.54
C LYS A 322 3.90 -17.70 0.91
N ILE A 323 4.93 -17.66 1.72
CA ILE A 323 6.33 -17.63 1.29
C ILE A 323 7.08 -18.78 1.93
N ARG A 324 7.85 -19.50 1.11
CA ARG A 324 8.90 -20.39 1.55
C ARG A 324 10.20 -19.99 0.88
N ALA A 325 11.27 -19.86 1.64
CA ALA A 325 12.57 -19.43 1.14
C ALA A 325 13.63 -20.49 1.47
N ALA A 326 14.41 -20.86 0.51
CA ALA A 326 15.48 -21.84 0.64
C ALA A 326 16.79 -21.31 0.07
N LEU A 327 17.89 -21.73 0.65
CA LEU A 327 19.25 -21.40 0.24
C LEU A 327 20.11 -22.66 0.26
N ASN A 328 20.88 -22.92 -0.79
CA ASN A 328 21.99 -23.88 -0.77
C ASN A 328 23.33 -23.15 -1.00
N GLU A 329 24.40 -23.87 -1.32
CA GLU A 329 25.71 -23.26 -1.54
C GLU A 329 25.77 -22.39 -2.79
N ASP A 330 24.97 -22.71 -3.81
CA ASP A 330 25.03 -22.14 -5.15
C ASP A 330 23.89 -21.21 -5.48
N ALA A 331 22.73 -21.30 -4.79
CA ALA A 331 21.51 -20.64 -5.23
C ALA A 331 20.54 -20.30 -4.09
N VAL A 332 19.63 -19.37 -4.39
CA VAL A 332 18.45 -19.05 -3.59
C VAL A 332 17.19 -19.38 -4.38
N ALA A 333 16.22 -19.94 -3.69
CA ALA A 333 14.91 -20.23 -4.27
C ALA A 333 13.77 -19.79 -3.34
N PHE A 334 12.68 -19.34 -3.95
CA PHE A 334 11.48 -18.91 -3.25
C PHE A 334 10.27 -19.61 -3.86
N ARG A 335 9.38 -20.13 -3.03
CA ARG A 335 8.04 -20.55 -3.44
C ARG A 335 7.02 -19.59 -2.88
N LEU A 336 6.23 -19.01 -3.77
CA LEU A 336 5.16 -18.08 -3.47
C LEU A 336 3.83 -18.75 -3.77
N GLU A 337 2.85 -18.64 -2.87
CA GLU A 337 1.51 -19.21 -3.06
C GLU A 337 0.44 -18.21 -2.64
N TRP A 338 -0.61 -18.06 -3.46
CA TRP A 338 -1.78 -17.22 -3.14
C TRP A 338 -3.04 -17.84 -3.69
N GLU A 339 -4.16 -17.51 -3.03
CA GLU A 339 -5.49 -17.90 -3.47
C GLU A 339 -5.91 -17.12 -4.71
N ASP A 340 -6.33 -17.84 -5.74
CA ASP A 340 -6.85 -17.29 -6.99
C ASP A 340 -7.84 -18.29 -7.60
N PRO A 341 -9.14 -18.01 -7.50
CA PRO A 341 -10.16 -18.93 -8.01
C PRO A 341 -10.13 -19.16 -9.52
N VAL A 342 -9.56 -18.22 -10.30
CA VAL A 342 -9.58 -18.22 -11.77
C VAL A 342 -8.18 -17.95 -12.32
N PRO A 343 -7.58 -18.90 -13.06
CA PRO A 343 -6.26 -18.67 -13.64
C PRO A 343 -6.34 -17.82 -14.92
N ASP A 344 -6.07 -16.54 -14.80
CA ASP A 344 -6.05 -15.61 -15.92
C ASP A 344 -4.68 -15.61 -16.62
N ARG A 345 -4.61 -16.27 -17.80
CA ARG A 345 -3.37 -16.58 -18.54
C ARG A 345 -3.23 -15.88 -19.88
N SER A 346 -4.17 -15.03 -20.27
CA SER A 346 -4.20 -14.39 -21.59
C SER A 346 -3.90 -12.90 -21.52
N SER A 347 -3.18 -12.39 -22.50
CA SER A 347 -3.00 -10.96 -22.75
C SER A 347 -3.21 -10.59 -24.22
N SER A 348 -3.90 -11.44 -24.97
CA SER A 348 -4.08 -11.29 -26.43
C SER A 348 -4.94 -10.10 -26.82
N ARG A 349 -5.86 -9.66 -25.96
CA ARG A 349 -6.75 -8.53 -26.19
C ARG A 349 -6.56 -7.44 -25.15
N HIS A 350 -6.94 -6.21 -25.45
CA HIS A 350 -6.85 -5.09 -24.50
C HIS A 350 -7.61 -5.29 -23.19
N GLN A 351 -8.70 -6.06 -23.24
CA GLN A 351 -9.52 -6.40 -22.07
C GLN A 351 -9.04 -7.66 -21.34
N ASP A 352 -8.02 -8.34 -21.84
CA ASP A 352 -7.41 -9.47 -21.14
C ASP A 352 -6.43 -8.93 -20.08
N PHE A 353 -6.58 -9.42 -18.88
CA PHE A 353 -5.71 -9.14 -17.75
C PHE A 353 -5.17 -10.48 -17.26
N LYS A 354 -3.93 -10.52 -16.86
CA LYS A 354 -3.24 -11.76 -16.49
C LYS A 354 -2.79 -11.73 -15.05
N ASP A 355 -2.70 -12.92 -14.49
CA ASP A 355 -2.10 -13.12 -13.20
C ASP A 355 -0.59 -12.95 -13.27
N ALA A 356 -0.05 -12.35 -12.24
CA ALA A 356 1.37 -12.16 -12.09
C ALA A 356 1.75 -12.00 -10.61
N VAL A 357 2.98 -12.35 -10.29
CA VAL A 357 3.58 -12.10 -8.98
C VAL A 357 4.97 -11.52 -9.14
N ALA A 358 5.36 -10.62 -8.25
CA ALA A 358 6.70 -10.08 -8.22
C ALA A 358 7.28 -10.05 -6.81
N MET A 359 8.60 -10.18 -6.76
CA MET A 359 9.44 -9.90 -5.60
C MET A 359 10.27 -8.66 -5.88
N GLU A 360 10.35 -7.75 -4.92
CA GLU A 360 11.14 -6.54 -4.99
C GLU A 360 12.20 -6.56 -3.89
N PHE A 361 13.47 -6.32 -4.24
CA PHE A 361 14.59 -6.32 -3.29
C PHE A 361 15.27 -4.94 -3.26
N ALA A 362 15.57 -4.44 -2.07
CA ALA A 362 16.41 -3.27 -1.92
C ALA A 362 17.87 -3.61 -2.27
N LEU A 363 18.49 -2.86 -3.18
CA LEU A 363 19.90 -3.11 -3.60
C LEU A 363 20.92 -2.66 -2.55
N GLY A 364 20.61 -1.60 -1.79
CA GLY A 364 21.48 -1.10 -0.70
C GLY A 364 21.28 -1.88 0.60
N GLY A 365 22.32 -1.96 1.42
CA GLY A 365 22.22 -2.43 2.80
C GLY A 365 21.37 -1.46 3.61
N VAL A 366 20.29 -1.93 4.22
CA VAL A 366 19.33 -1.08 4.89
C VAL A 366 18.91 -1.70 6.21
N LEU A 367 18.95 -0.89 7.24
CA LEU A 367 18.45 -1.21 8.57
C LEU A 367 17.03 -0.65 8.69
N LEU A 368 16.01 -1.52 8.74
CA LEU A 368 14.76 -1.16 9.41
C LEU A 368 15.08 -1.05 10.91
N HIS A 369 14.84 0.13 11.49
CA HIS A 369 14.93 0.39 12.94
C HIS A 369 16.29 0.69 13.57
N THR A 370 17.09 1.54 13.00
CA THR A 370 17.97 2.40 13.77
C THR A 370 17.78 3.83 13.28
N HIS A 371 17.15 4.69 14.03
CA HIS A 371 16.95 6.16 13.88
C HIS A 371 17.38 6.84 12.56
N GLY A 372 17.31 6.14 11.43
CA GLY A 372 17.68 6.61 10.12
C GLY A 372 16.97 5.81 9.05
N HIS A 373 15.72 6.16 8.73
CA HIS A 373 14.98 5.59 7.62
C HIS A 373 15.70 5.84 6.30
N ASN A 374 16.49 4.89 5.86
CA ASN A 374 17.27 4.99 4.62
C ASN A 374 16.88 3.94 3.57
N GLU A 375 15.83 3.16 3.84
CA GLU A 375 15.30 2.18 2.92
C GLU A 375 14.67 2.82 1.68
N PRO A 376 14.68 2.13 0.52
CA PRO A 376 13.87 2.50 -0.63
C PRO A 376 12.38 2.49 -0.27
N PHE A 377 11.57 3.25 -0.99
CA PHE A 377 10.13 3.10 -0.89
C PHE A 377 9.71 1.72 -1.41
N PHE A 378 8.90 0.99 -0.67
CA PHE A 378 8.47 -0.39 -0.95
C PHE A 378 7.55 -0.53 -2.19
N GLY A 379 7.23 0.55 -2.85
CA GLY A 379 6.53 0.59 -4.12
C GLY A 379 7.44 1.08 -5.23
N MET A 380 8.42 0.29 -5.64
CA MET A 380 9.35 0.53 -6.76
C MET A 380 10.52 1.46 -6.45
N GLY A 381 10.96 1.56 -5.20
CA GLY A 381 12.10 2.40 -4.83
C GLY A 381 11.84 3.90 -4.93
N ASN A 382 12.90 4.68 -4.88
CA ASN A 382 12.87 6.14 -5.05
C ASN A 382 14.24 6.64 -5.52
N ARG A 383 14.30 7.89 -5.97
CA ARG A 383 15.50 8.49 -6.56
C ARG A 383 16.75 8.27 -5.70
N GLY A 384 17.78 7.66 -6.29
CA GLY A 384 19.02 7.28 -5.63
C GLY A 384 18.94 6.02 -4.77
N LYS A 385 17.79 5.33 -4.75
CA LYS A 385 17.56 4.10 -4.00
C LYS A 385 16.88 3.08 -4.89
N VAL A 386 17.71 2.36 -5.63
CA VAL A 386 17.30 1.40 -6.65
C VAL A 386 16.82 0.11 -6.00
N VAL A 387 15.83 -0.51 -6.61
CA VAL A 387 15.34 -1.85 -6.28
C VAL A 387 15.55 -2.79 -7.45
N ASN A 388 15.76 -4.07 -7.16
CA ASN A 388 15.77 -5.17 -8.12
C ASN A 388 14.44 -5.92 -8.02
N ILE A 389 13.78 -6.18 -9.14
CA ILE A 389 12.44 -6.76 -9.19
C ILE A 389 12.46 -8.01 -10.06
N TRP A 390 11.94 -9.11 -9.55
CA TRP A 390 11.70 -10.36 -10.26
C TRP A 390 10.20 -10.52 -10.47
N GLN A 391 9.75 -10.55 -11.69
CA GLN A 391 8.33 -10.67 -12.01
C GLN A 391 8.06 -11.92 -12.85
N TRP A 392 7.23 -12.83 -12.34
CA TRP A 392 6.65 -13.91 -13.10
C TRP A 392 5.27 -13.50 -13.63
N ARG A 393 4.93 -14.00 -14.84
CA ARG A 393 3.66 -13.70 -15.50
C ARG A 393 3.05 -14.95 -16.13
N ALA A 394 1.76 -15.17 -15.90
CA ALA A 394 1.02 -16.32 -16.38
C ALA A 394 0.89 -16.36 -17.91
N ASP A 395 0.72 -15.21 -18.57
CA ASP A 395 0.65 -15.11 -20.03
C ASP A 395 1.97 -15.53 -20.70
N TRP A 396 3.11 -15.11 -20.15
CA TRP A 396 4.42 -15.46 -20.68
C TRP A 396 4.72 -16.95 -20.54
N GLN A 397 4.38 -17.53 -19.39
CA GLN A 397 4.54 -18.98 -19.22
C GLN A 397 3.68 -19.77 -20.22
N THR A 398 2.44 -19.35 -20.45
CA THR A 398 1.56 -19.98 -21.42
C THR A 398 2.11 -19.86 -22.85
N GLU A 399 2.68 -18.72 -23.23
CA GLU A 399 3.34 -18.53 -24.53
C GLU A 399 4.50 -19.51 -24.71
N ILE A 400 5.39 -19.62 -23.72
CA ILE A 400 6.55 -20.53 -23.75
C ILE A 400 6.08 -21.97 -23.84
N GLU A 401 5.17 -22.41 -22.98
CA GLU A 401 4.62 -23.76 -23.00
C GLU A 401 3.91 -24.10 -24.33
N THR A 402 3.28 -23.10 -24.96
CA THR A 402 2.62 -23.26 -26.25
C THR A 402 3.63 -23.37 -27.38
N LYS A 403 4.68 -22.54 -27.36
CA LYS A 403 5.78 -22.59 -28.33
C LYS A 403 6.51 -23.95 -28.26
N GLU A 404 6.88 -24.41 -27.09
CA GLU A 404 7.48 -25.73 -26.89
C GLU A 404 6.62 -26.87 -27.44
N LYS A 405 5.30 -26.84 -27.20
CA LYS A 405 4.38 -27.84 -27.73
C LYS A 405 4.27 -27.78 -29.24
N LEU A 406 4.27 -26.60 -29.85
CA LEU A 406 4.24 -26.41 -31.29
C LEU A 406 5.54 -26.86 -31.95
N GLU A 407 6.70 -26.51 -31.39
CA GLU A 407 7.99 -26.98 -31.87
C GLU A 407 8.11 -28.51 -31.85
N TYR A 408 7.64 -29.15 -30.77
CA TYR A 408 7.58 -30.60 -30.67
C TYR A 408 6.62 -31.22 -31.67
N ALA A 409 5.44 -30.63 -31.87
CA ALA A 409 4.40 -31.16 -32.79
C ALA A 409 4.78 -30.96 -34.26
N THR A 410 5.54 -29.93 -34.60
CA THR A 410 5.92 -29.58 -35.97
C THR A 410 7.22 -30.23 -36.44
N GLN A 411 7.95 -30.94 -35.56
CA GLN A 411 9.22 -31.62 -35.87
C GLN A 411 10.22 -30.71 -36.61
N GLY A 412 10.33 -29.46 -36.17
CA GLY A 412 11.28 -28.48 -36.72
C GLY A 412 10.77 -27.72 -37.95
N ILE A 413 9.47 -27.66 -38.17
CA ILE A 413 8.89 -26.68 -39.08
C ILE A 413 9.02 -25.32 -38.41
N ASP A 414 9.81 -24.44 -39.04
CA ASP A 414 9.92 -23.06 -38.61
C ASP A 414 8.60 -22.32 -38.88
N LEU A 415 7.79 -22.23 -37.83
CA LEU A 415 6.48 -21.57 -37.87
C LEU A 415 6.60 -20.09 -38.21
N ASP A 416 7.70 -19.44 -37.78
CA ASP A 416 7.95 -18.03 -38.01
C ASP A 416 8.19 -17.76 -39.49
N THR A 417 8.94 -18.63 -40.17
CA THR A 417 9.11 -18.57 -41.62
C THR A 417 7.80 -18.87 -42.35
N MET A 418 6.97 -19.78 -41.83
CA MET A 418 5.71 -20.17 -42.46
C MET A 418 4.60 -19.14 -42.34
N ILE A 419 4.52 -18.45 -41.18
CA ILE A 419 3.45 -17.48 -40.89
C ILE A 419 3.85 -16.06 -41.34
N PHE A 420 5.12 -15.69 -41.21
CA PHE A 420 5.59 -14.32 -41.45
C PHE A 420 6.56 -14.17 -42.62
N GLY A 421 6.73 -15.22 -43.44
CA GLY A 421 7.58 -15.16 -44.64
C GLY A 421 9.06 -14.93 -44.39
N GLY A 422 9.55 -15.28 -43.17
CA GLY A 422 10.95 -15.10 -42.78
C GLY A 422 11.30 -13.69 -42.35
N GLU A 423 10.32 -12.78 -42.26
CA GLU A 423 10.51 -11.49 -41.62
C GLU A 423 10.34 -11.64 -40.10
N VAL A 424 11.04 -10.82 -39.32
CA VAL A 424 11.00 -10.84 -37.85
C VAL A 424 9.55 -10.76 -37.38
N ASN A 425 9.12 -11.79 -36.64
CA ASN A 425 7.82 -11.82 -36.01
C ASN A 425 7.64 -10.53 -35.18
N PRO A 426 6.57 -9.75 -35.39
CA PRO A 426 6.30 -8.57 -34.57
C PRO A 426 6.23 -8.88 -33.05
N VAL A 427 5.88 -10.12 -32.69
CA VAL A 427 5.93 -10.59 -31.29
C VAL A 427 7.37 -10.77 -30.83
N ASP A 428 8.26 -11.29 -31.68
CA ASP A 428 9.70 -11.39 -31.38
C ASP A 428 10.38 -10.01 -31.41
N ALA A 429 9.89 -9.08 -32.23
CA ALA A 429 10.35 -7.68 -32.20
C ALA A 429 9.96 -6.96 -30.88
N LEU A 430 8.86 -7.38 -30.23
CA LEU A 430 8.46 -6.86 -28.93
C LEU A 430 9.23 -7.52 -27.77
N ASN A 431 9.60 -8.79 -27.89
CA ASN A 431 10.50 -9.51 -26.99
C ASN A 431 11.02 -10.81 -27.62
N PRO A 432 12.00 -10.74 -28.53
CA PRO A 432 12.50 -11.88 -29.31
C PRO A 432 13.21 -12.97 -28.50
N PHE A 433 13.46 -12.74 -27.21
CA PHE A 433 14.32 -13.56 -26.36
C PHE A 433 13.63 -14.00 -25.08
N ARG A 434 12.33 -14.24 -25.12
CA ARG A 434 11.61 -14.69 -23.94
C ARG A 434 11.80 -16.20 -23.74
N ASP A 435 12.84 -16.55 -22.99
CA ASP A 435 13.17 -17.93 -22.65
C ASP A 435 12.62 -18.35 -21.28
N ALA A 436 12.11 -17.38 -20.50
CA ALA A 436 11.57 -17.63 -19.18
C ALA A 436 10.29 -16.82 -18.92
N PRO A 437 9.36 -17.32 -18.10
CA PRO A 437 8.16 -16.58 -17.71
C PRO A 437 8.46 -15.49 -16.65
N VAL A 438 9.73 -15.28 -16.33
CA VAL A 438 10.21 -14.28 -15.37
C VAL A 438 11.00 -13.20 -16.09
N GLU A 439 10.80 -11.96 -15.67
CA GLU A 439 11.61 -10.81 -16.09
C GLU A 439 12.28 -10.18 -14.88
N GLU A 440 13.56 -9.95 -14.99
CA GLU A 440 14.35 -9.22 -14.01
C GLU A 440 14.46 -7.76 -14.43
N MET A 441 14.10 -6.87 -13.50
CA MET A 441 13.97 -5.44 -13.74
C MET A 441 14.60 -4.64 -12.61
N ASN A 442 14.84 -3.36 -12.87
CA ASN A 442 15.19 -2.40 -11.82
C ASN A 442 14.25 -1.19 -11.86
N ALA A 443 14.09 -0.55 -10.71
CA ALA A 443 13.34 0.68 -10.59
C ALA A 443 13.98 1.63 -9.57
N GLU A 444 13.74 2.93 -9.77
CA GLU A 444 14.20 4.04 -8.94
C GLU A 444 13.03 5.03 -8.68
N GLY A 445 11.83 4.48 -8.53
CA GLY A 445 10.58 5.21 -8.35
C GLY A 445 9.55 4.94 -9.44
N PHE A 446 8.36 5.52 -9.28
CA PHE A 446 7.27 5.36 -10.23
C PHE A 446 7.67 5.85 -11.63
N GLY A 447 7.38 5.04 -12.67
CA GLY A 447 7.67 5.35 -14.06
C GLY A 447 9.12 5.07 -14.51
N THR A 448 9.95 4.48 -13.65
CA THR A 448 11.35 4.17 -13.97
C THR A 448 11.63 2.68 -14.13
N LEU A 449 10.58 1.84 -14.11
CA LEU A 449 10.73 0.39 -14.28
C LEU A 449 11.41 0.08 -15.60
N THR A 450 12.55 -0.59 -15.53
CA THR A 450 13.41 -0.88 -16.68
C THR A 450 13.82 -2.34 -16.64
N PRO A 451 13.48 -3.14 -17.66
CA PRO A 451 14.00 -4.50 -17.80
C PRO A 451 15.53 -4.50 -17.89
N GLN A 452 16.14 -5.47 -17.29
CA GLN A 452 17.57 -5.71 -17.51
C GLN A 452 17.80 -6.24 -18.93
N PRO A 453 18.98 -6.02 -19.53
CA PRO A 453 19.31 -6.59 -20.83
C PRO A 453 19.15 -8.11 -20.81
N HIS A 454 18.72 -8.70 -21.94
CA HIS A 454 18.51 -10.16 -22.05
C HIS A 454 19.70 -10.99 -21.51
N THR A 455 20.93 -10.60 -21.83
CA THR A 455 22.15 -11.28 -21.35
C THR A 455 22.39 -11.18 -19.83
N LYS A 456 21.53 -10.46 -19.12
CA LYS A 456 21.58 -10.26 -17.67
C LYS A 456 20.32 -10.80 -16.96
N GLN A 457 19.38 -11.37 -17.70
CA GLN A 457 18.25 -12.09 -17.15
C GLN A 457 18.73 -13.42 -16.60
N ASN A 458 18.82 -13.55 -15.27
CA ASN A 458 19.40 -14.73 -14.62
C ASN A 458 18.46 -15.36 -13.58
N VAL A 459 17.24 -14.87 -13.51
CA VAL A 459 16.18 -15.41 -12.65
C VAL A 459 15.30 -16.36 -13.44
N LEU A 460 15.22 -17.60 -12.99
CA LEU A 460 14.30 -18.59 -13.53
C LEU A 460 13.04 -18.67 -12.66
N GLY A 461 11.95 -19.13 -13.24
CA GLY A 461 10.73 -19.36 -12.48
C GLY A 461 9.72 -20.20 -13.23
N LYS A 462 8.79 -20.75 -12.46
CA LYS A 462 7.67 -21.53 -12.99
C LYS A 462 6.48 -21.42 -12.05
N GLY A 463 5.32 -21.17 -12.61
CA GLY A 463 4.04 -21.14 -11.90
C GLY A 463 3.16 -22.33 -12.25
N VAL A 464 2.44 -22.85 -11.28
CA VAL A 464 1.39 -23.86 -11.47
C VAL A 464 0.15 -23.42 -10.74
N TRP A 465 -0.96 -23.37 -11.45
CA TRP A 465 -2.26 -23.18 -10.82
C TRP A 465 -2.94 -24.52 -10.56
N LYS A 466 -3.36 -24.70 -9.32
CA LYS A 466 -4.04 -25.92 -8.89
C LYS A 466 -4.99 -25.62 -7.75
N ASP A 467 -6.20 -26.19 -7.81
CA ASP A 467 -7.20 -26.16 -6.74
C ASP A 467 -7.49 -24.75 -6.21
N GLY A 468 -7.59 -23.74 -7.10
CA GLY A 468 -7.88 -22.36 -6.72
C GLY A 468 -6.69 -21.57 -6.19
N HIS A 469 -5.47 -22.02 -6.43
CA HIS A 469 -4.25 -21.35 -5.97
C HIS A 469 -3.19 -21.32 -7.08
N TRP A 470 -2.48 -20.22 -7.16
CA TRP A 470 -1.19 -20.16 -7.83
C TRP A 470 -0.07 -20.54 -6.87
N SER A 471 0.86 -21.34 -7.34
CA SER A 471 2.14 -21.60 -6.69
C SER A 471 3.26 -21.33 -7.69
N VAL A 472 4.14 -20.39 -7.37
CA VAL A 472 5.22 -19.93 -8.26
C VAL A 472 6.56 -20.10 -7.56
N VAL A 473 7.51 -20.76 -8.24
CA VAL A 473 8.92 -20.86 -7.79
C VAL A 473 9.74 -19.85 -8.56
N PHE A 474 10.57 -19.10 -7.84
CA PHE A 474 11.68 -18.32 -8.37
C PHE A 474 12.99 -18.99 -7.94
N TYR A 475 13.95 -18.97 -8.83
CA TYR A 475 15.28 -19.53 -8.61
C TYR A 475 16.34 -18.64 -9.24
N ARG A 476 17.44 -18.41 -8.52
CA ARG A 476 18.62 -17.72 -9.04
C ARG A 476 19.88 -18.22 -8.35
N THR A 477 20.97 -18.38 -9.12
CA THR A 477 22.30 -18.62 -8.55
C THR A 477 22.78 -17.43 -7.72
N LEU A 478 23.57 -17.69 -6.67
CA LEU A 478 24.11 -16.64 -5.80
C LEU A 478 25.18 -15.82 -6.51
N ASP A 479 25.94 -16.45 -7.42
CA ASP A 479 27.02 -15.81 -8.16
C ASP A 479 26.46 -14.92 -9.27
N SER A 480 26.14 -13.68 -8.92
CA SER A 480 25.83 -12.62 -9.87
C SER A 480 26.85 -11.50 -9.75
N LEU A 481 27.59 -11.26 -10.84
CA LEU A 481 28.54 -10.13 -10.97
C LEU A 481 27.85 -8.83 -11.40
N ASN A 482 26.54 -8.85 -11.61
CA ASN A 482 25.80 -7.68 -12.03
C ASN A 482 25.47 -6.79 -10.81
N LYS A 483 25.93 -5.54 -10.85
CA LYS A 483 25.66 -4.56 -9.77
C LYS A 483 24.20 -4.18 -9.60
N TRP A 484 23.36 -4.47 -10.58
CA TRP A 484 21.92 -4.22 -10.56
C TRP A 484 21.11 -5.38 -10.01
N ASP A 485 21.76 -6.51 -9.70
CA ASP A 485 21.14 -7.66 -9.08
C ASP A 485 21.28 -7.59 -7.56
N LYS A 486 20.26 -8.06 -6.86
CA LYS A 486 20.36 -8.21 -5.42
C LYS A 486 21.43 -9.26 -5.08
N GLN A 487 22.42 -8.85 -4.31
CA GLN A 487 23.40 -9.75 -3.72
C GLN A 487 22.86 -10.34 -2.42
N PHE A 488 22.86 -11.68 -2.33
CA PHE A 488 22.36 -12.40 -1.15
C PHE A 488 23.53 -12.66 -0.21
N THR A 489 23.71 -11.76 0.76
CA THR A 489 24.77 -11.85 1.77
C THR A 489 24.16 -12.12 3.14
N LYS A 490 24.93 -12.79 4.03
CA LYS A 490 24.48 -13.20 5.37
C LYS A 490 24.67 -12.11 6.44
N ASP A 491 25.35 -11.03 6.10
CA ASP A 491 25.82 -10.04 7.09
C ASP A 491 24.68 -9.21 7.69
N GLN A 492 23.58 -9.09 6.97
CA GLN A 492 22.41 -8.30 7.39
C GLN A 492 21.14 -8.80 6.70
N PRO A 493 19.95 -8.55 7.29
CA PRO A 493 18.69 -8.87 6.66
C PRO A 493 18.53 -8.19 5.30
N ILE A 494 17.92 -8.90 4.37
CA ILE A 494 17.60 -8.41 3.03
C ILE A 494 16.15 -7.92 3.04
N LEU A 495 15.94 -6.68 2.61
CA LEU A 495 14.58 -6.17 2.43
C LEU A 495 13.97 -6.74 1.16
N VAL A 496 12.81 -7.39 1.30
CA VAL A 496 12.02 -7.93 0.22
C VAL A 496 10.55 -7.52 0.38
N ALA A 497 9.91 -7.15 -0.72
CA ALA A 497 8.48 -6.88 -0.78
C ALA A 497 7.85 -7.68 -1.93
N PHE A 498 6.53 -7.87 -1.87
CA PHE A 498 5.79 -8.71 -2.79
C PHE A 498 4.67 -7.93 -3.46
N ALA A 499 4.35 -8.30 -4.70
CA ALA A 499 3.22 -7.74 -5.42
C ALA A 499 2.49 -8.83 -6.19
N ILE A 500 1.13 -8.77 -6.22
CA ILE A 500 0.30 -9.67 -7.01
C ILE A 500 -0.63 -8.84 -7.89
N TRP A 501 -0.77 -9.27 -9.13
CA TRP A 501 -1.79 -8.84 -10.08
C TRP A 501 -2.77 -9.98 -10.28
N ASP A 502 -4.04 -9.72 -10.07
CA ASP A 502 -5.17 -10.64 -10.26
C ASP A 502 -5.92 -10.21 -11.53
N GLY A 503 -5.88 -11.03 -12.56
CA GLY A 503 -6.49 -10.77 -13.85
C GLY A 503 -8.00 -10.59 -13.73
N SER A 504 -8.65 -11.37 -12.86
CA SER A 504 -10.10 -11.30 -12.62
C SER A 504 -10.53 -9.97 -12.02
N GLN A 505 -9.63 -9.29 -11.28
CA GLN A 505 -9.81 -7.94 -10.74
C GLN A 505 -9.37 -6.83 -11.71
N GLN A 506 -9.03 -7.18 -12.94
CA GLN A 506 -8.53 -6.25 -13.96
C GLN A 506 -7.25 -5.53 -13.55
N ASP A 507 -6.35 -6.24 -12.88
CA ASP A 507 -5.08 -5.68 -12.43
C ASP A 507 -4.10 -5.48 -13.59
N ARG A 508 -3.46 -4.32 -13.58
CA ARG A 508 -2.43 -3.94 -14.57
C ARG A 508 -1.58 -2.79 -14.01
N ASN A 509 -0.28 -2.82 -14.27
CA ASN A 509 0.67 -1.75 -13.90
C ASN A 509 0.61 -1.40 -12.40
N GLY A 510 0.15 -0.20 -12.06
CA GLY A 510 -0.01 0.25 -10.68
C GLY A 510 -1.24 -0.29 -9.96
N ARG A 511 -2.18 -0.93 -10.66
CA ARG A 511 -3.35 -1.58 -10.06
C ARG A 511 -2.98 -3.00 -9.67
N LYS A 512 -2.71 -3.22 -8.39
CA LYS A 512 -2.19 -4.47 -7.81
C LYS A 512 -2.36 -4.46 -6.30
N VAL A 513 -2.08 -5.56 -5.66
CA VAL A 513 -1.86 -5.63 -4.21
C VAL A 513 -0.35 -5.72 -3.93
N ILE A 514 0.09 -5.15 -2.81
CA ILE A 514 1.51 -5.13 -2.43
C ILE A 514 1.69 -5.41 -0.94
N SER A 515 2.86 -5.91 -0.54
CA SER A 515 3.29 -5.90 0.85
C SER A 515 4.10 -4.65 1.19
N MET A 516 4.28 -4.39 2.48
CA MET A 516 5.41 -3.59 2.96
C MET A 516 6.69 -4.41 2.90
N TRP A 517 7.85 -3.76 3.19
CA TRP A 517 9.11 -4.46 3.35
C TRP A 517 9.05 -5.56 4.42
N GLN A 518 9.57 -6.72 4.09
CA GLN A 518 9.88 -7.82 4.99
C GLN A 518 11.40 -7.92 5.13
N ARG A 519 11.89 -8.47 6.24
CA ARG A 519 13.30 -8.73 6.48
C ARG A 519 13.59 -10.22 6.22
N LEU A 520 14.29 -10.53 5.15
CA LEU A 520 14.73 -11.88 4.85
C LEU A 520 16.09 -12.14 5.51
N HIS A 521 16.14 -13.12 6.41
CA HIS A 521 17.35 -13.59 7.07
C HIS A 521 17.86 -14.84 6.36
N LEU A 522 19.14 -14.82 6.01
CA LEU A 522 19.83 -15.97 5.46
C LEU A 522 20.54 -16.74 6.58
N PRO A 523 20.62 -18.10 6.52
CA PRO A 523 21.20 -18.96 7.55
C PRO A 523 22.71 -18.84 7.70
#